data_50c66d42eba90b2295317bdda9c94609
#
_entry.id   50c66d42eba90b2295317bdda9c94609
#
_cell.length_a   1.000
_cell.length_b   1.000
_cell.length_c   1.000
_cell.angle_alpha   90.00
_cell.angle_beta   90.00
_cell.angle_gamma   90.00
#
_symmetry.space_group_name_H-M   'P 1'
#
loop_
_entity.id
_entity.type
_entity.pdbx_description
1 polymer ?
#
loop_
_entity_poly.entity_id
_entity_poly.type
_entity_poly.pdbx_seq_one_letter_code
_entity_poly.pdbx_strand_id
1 'polypeptide(L)'
;LLREELIAPGPVVWHAEGTSGEDYADRYNVSWGWVEEARRAESEDDGSAVHAETEGAALCLQIEPTGEGRWRAIAVDAGEYVVGDLVVEVEGAKGCEILDFQHCEGLVDGRPALHAPGSACHIALANRLRPGPGGCRHEFFHLLGFRYLTIIARDVSRPLTLRFSVRRAGYPFDMRGRFECSDGLLEEIHAACRRTQQVCALDAYIDTPWREQPEWWGDARVQADNTFYLDGDARLLARGIRSIAGQRGVGGLTYGHAPTCGHNCILPDFSLTWILTLWDHYWQTGETELFRELLPRVQEVLSYFNSQPARGLHGLLRHDRRLWYFGDWADLFKGEIPTLLNLWYLLTLRRLTALLEAAGMGDAAENWTGKADAHAELVTERLYDPEARLFRDGLDADGRPAAHCSVHEQTVALMLGLAPEAHETMLRERLLPYVRGEEPDCAVPSAFWCAYVLRELGRRGYGEDVVAFIRRRWEPMAASGTTWEGFEWSESGGSMSHAWSAHPSFHLVNVLAGIRQTAPGWAEVTCSPCIAEGIDRVRALVPSPHGDIEASWQCETDRIQVTLDVPEAVQVRLETPETVWTAA
;
A
#
# COMPACT_ATOMS: atom_id res chain seq x y z
N LEU A 1 -1.34 -16.66 -14.36
CA LEU A 1 -2.57 -17.17 -13.78
C LEU A 1 -2.51 -16.99 -12.27
N LEU A 2 -3.62 -16.61 -11.64
CA LEU A 2 -3.70 -16.50 -10.19
C LEU A 2 -3.57 -17.89 -9.55
N ARG A 3 -3.00 -17.96 -8.35
CA ARG A 3 -3.10 -19.14 -7.49
C ARG A 3 -4.49 -19.14 -6.87
N GLU A 4 -5.21 -20.26 -6.96
CA GLU A 4 -6.54 -20.43 -6.39
C GLU A 4 -6.56 -21.60 -5.41
N GLU A 5 -7.29 -21.44 -4.31
CA GLU A 5 -7.42 -22.44 -3.25
C GLU A 5 -8.80 -22.31 -2.59
N LEU A 6 -9.49 -23.45 -2.37
CA LEU A 6 -10.71 -23.46 -1.57
C LEU A 6 -10.36 -23.59 -0.09
N ILE A 7 -10.90 -22.66 0.71
CA ILE A 7 -10.74 -22.66 2.16
C ILE A 7 -12.12 -22.62 2.84
N ALA A 8 -12.25 -23.29 3.97
CA ALA A 8 -13.36 -23.09 4.88
C ALA A 8 -13.15 -21.78 5.63
N PRO A 9 -14.15 -20.88 5.70
CA PRO A 9 -14.10 -19.79 6.68
C PRO A 9 -14.12 -20.36 8.11
N GLY A 10 -13.64 -19.57 9.04
CA GLY A 10 -13.49 -19.96 10.44
C GLY A 10 -14.81 -19.91 11.23
N PRO A 11 -14.73 -19.78 12.56
CA PRO A 11 -15.89 -19.87 13.43
C PRO A 11 -16.86 -18.72 13.26
N VAL A 12 -18.11 -18.96 13.69
CA VAL A 12 -19.09 -17.89 13.89
C VAL A 12 -18.66 -17.02 15.07
N VAL A 13 -18.63 -15.70 14.87
CA VAL A 13 -18.16 -14.74 15.86
C VAL A 13 -19.22 -13.74 16.32
N TRP A 14 -20.37 -13.69 15.61
CA TRP A 14 -21.47 -12.79 15.97
C TRP A 14 -22.79 -13.28 15.37
N HIS A 15 -23.89 -13.00 16.10
CA HIS A 15 -25.26 -13.28 15.69
C HIS A 15 -26.17 -12.09 15.93
N ALA A 16 -27.22 -11.93 15.13
CA ALA A 16 -28.31 -11.01 15.37
C ALA A 16 -29.59 -11.46 14.68
N GLU A 17 -30.72 -11.02 15.19
CA GLU A 17 -32.04 -11.21 14.59
C GLU A 17 -32.81 -9.90 14.51
N GLY A 18 -33.74 -9.80 13.57
CA GLY A 18 -34.58 -8.62 13.44
C GLY A 18 -35.75 -8.81 12.48
N THR A 19 -36.46 -7.70 12.28
CA THR A 19 -37.56 -7.61 11.30
C THR A 19 -37.09 -6.86 10.08
N SER A 20 -37.43 -7.35 8.88
CA SER A 20 -37.09 -6.71 7.63
C SER A 20 -37.86 -5.41 7.44
N GLY A 21 -37.20 -4.37 6.95
CA GLY A 21 -37.85 -3.11 6.55
C GLY A 21 -38.74 -3.30 5.32
N GLU A 22 -39.65 -2.33 5.06
CA GLU A 22 -40.70 -2.46 4.03
C GLU A 22 -40.17 -2.74 2.63
N ASP A 23 -39.00 -2.21 2.23
CA ASP A 23 -38.47 -2.28 0.85
C ASP A 23 -37.20 -3.14 0.69
N TYR A 24 -36.86 -3.97 1.68
CA TYR A 24 -35.58 -4.70 1.65
C TYR A 24 -35.42 -5.62 0.43
N ALA A 25 -36.50 -6.19 -0.07
CA ALA A 25 -36.48 -7.14 -1.19
C ALA A 25 -36.16 -6.48 -2.54
N ASP A 26 -36.54 -5.22 -2.70
CA ASP A 26 -36.45 -4.48 -3.96
C ASP A 26 -35.31 -3.44 -3.98
N ARG A 27 -34.60 -3.29 -2.88
CA ARG A 27 -33.51 -2.32 -2.80
C ARG A 27 -32.39 -2.61 -3.79
N TYR A 28 -32.03 -1.59 -4.55
CA TYR A 28 -30.89 -1.62 -5.46
C TYR A 28 -29.57 -1.84 -4.74
N ASN A 29 -29.38 -1.21 -3.56
CA ASN A 29 -28.21 -1.39 -2.71
C ASN A 29 -28.58 -2.23 -1.49
N VAL A 30 -28.28 -3.52 -1.58
CA VAL A 30 -28.52 -4.53 -0.54
C VAL A 30 -27.90 -4.15 0.80
N SER A 31 -26.67 -3.66 0.76
CA SER A 31 -25.88 -3.39 1.96
C SER A 31 -26.42 -2.23 2.79
N TRP A 32 -26.97 -1.21 2.14
CA TRP A 32 -27.54 -0.06 2.85
C TRP A 32 -28.77 -0.43 3.68
N GLY A 33 -29.66 -1.26 3.12
CA GLY A 33 -30.78 -1.77 3.86
C GLY A 33 -30.36 -2.57 5.08
N TRP A 34 -29.35 -3.41 4.90
CA TRP A 34 -28.76 -4.20 5.98
C TRP A 34 -28.12 -3.32 7.08
N VAL A 35 -27.31 -2.33 6.73
CA VAL A 35 -26.70 -1.40 7.70
C VAL A 35 -27.75 -0.74 8.60
N GLU A 36 -28.82 -0.24 7.99
CA GLU A 36 -29.91 0.38 8.76
C GLU A 36 -30.63 -0.60 9.67
N GLU A 37 -30.88 -1.82 9.20
CA GLU A 37 -31.53 -2.86 9.99
C GLU A 37 -30.64 -3.37 11.13
N ALA A 38 -29.36 -3.64 10.86
CA ALA A 38 -28.39 -4.10 11.84
C ALA A 38 -28.16 -3.07 12.97
N ARG A 39 -28.16 -1.79 12.64
CA ARG A 39 -28.08 -0.71 13.64
C ARG A 39 -29.29 -0.66 14.57
N ARG A 40 -30.46 -1.13 14.12
CA ARG A 40 -31.68 -1.19 14.91
C ARG A 40 -31.83 -2.51 15.66
N ALA A 41 -30.97 -3.50 15.38
CA ALA A 41 -31.05 -4.79 16.03
C ALA A 41 -30.51 -4.67 17.47
N GLU A 42 -31.42 -4.75 18.44
CA GLU A 42 -31.12 -4.87 19.87
C GLU A 42 -31.03 -6.36 20.29
N SER A 43 -30.60 -7.28 19.43
CA SER A 43 -30.78 -8.67 19.73
C SER A 43 -29.68 -9.26 20.58
N GLU A 44 -30.05 -9.81 21.71
CA GLU A 44 -29.35 -10.84 22.44
C GLU A 44 -29.72 -12.20 21.84
N ASP A 45 -29.24 -12.50 20.62
CA ASP A 45 -29.33 -13.87 20.08
C ASP A 45 -28.20 -14.69 20.72
N ASP A 46 -28.57 -15.77 21.43
CA ASP A 46 -27.61 -16.69 22.06
C ASP A 46 -26.96 -17.67 21.06
N GLY A 47 -27.25 -17.50 19.77
CA GLY A 47 -26.73 -18.35 18.69
C GLY A 47 -27.34 -19.76 18.64
N SER A 48 -28.32 -20.09 19.46
CA SER A 48 -28.92 -21.42 19.54
C SER A 48 -29.67 -21.84 18.26
N ALA A 49 -30.03 -20.87 17.43
CA ALA A 49 -30.77 -21.09 16.18
C ALA A 49 -29.84 -21.31 14.95
N VAL A 50 -28.54 -21.40 15.17
CA VAL A 50 -27.54 -21.68 14.12
C VAL A 50 -26.55 -22.73 14.61
N HIS A 51 -26.45 -23.84 13.86
CA HIS A 51 -25.41 -24.83 14.09
C HIS A 51 -24.37 -24.73 12.99
N ALA A 52 -23.10 -24.58 13.38
CA ALA A 52 -21.97 -24.43 12.46
C ALA A 52 -21.01 -25.62 12.59
N GLU A 53 -20.66 -26.25 11.47
CA GLU A 53 -19.69 -27.34 11.40
C GLU A 53 -18.79 -27.15 10.18
N THR A 54 -17.48 -27.41 10.36
CA THR A 54 -16.53 -27.37 9.26
C THR A 54 -16.41 -28.73 8.60
N GLU A 55 -16.69 -28.82 7.31
CA GLU A 55 -16.63 -30.02 6.48
C GLU A 55 -15.60 -29.85 5.36
N GLY A 56 -14.38 -30.33 5.59
CA GLY A 56 -13.29 -30.16 4.61
C GLY A 56 -12.95 -28.69 4.37
N ALA A 57 -13.09 -28.22 3.13
CA ALA A 57 -12.86 -26.83 2.73
C ALA A 57 -14.14 -25.97 2.77
N ALA A 58 -15.19 -26.39 3.47
CA ALA A 58 -16.45 -25.66 3.57
C ALA A 58 -16.90 -25.48 5.03
N LEU A 59 -17.59 -24.38 5.30
CA LEU A 59 -18.39 -24.19 6.50
C LEU A 59 -19.84 -24.54 6.19
N CYS A 60 -20.44 -25.40 7.00
CA CYS A 60 -21.84 -25.81 6.91
C CYS A 60 -22.63 -25.14 8.05
N LEU A 61 -23.62 -24.34 7.71
CA LEU A 61 -24.53 -23.68 8.65
C LEU A 61 -25.92 -24.31 8.53
N GLN A 62 -26.47 -24.78 9.63
CA GLN A 62 -27.89 -25.12 9.76
C GLN A 62 -28.59 -23.92 10.37
N ILE A 63 -29.49 -23.30 9.61
CA ILE A 63 -30.21 -22.09 9.99
C ILE A 63 -31.68 -22.46 10.27
N GLU A 64 -32.09 -22.27 11.53
CA GLU A 64 -33.48 -22.48 11.93
C GLU A 64 -34.43 -21.42 11.34
N PRO A 65 -35.71 -21.71 11.17
CA PRO A 65 -36.67 -20.77 10.61
C PRO A 65 -36.66 -19.40 11.29
N THR A 66 -36.67 -18.34 10.48
CA THR A 66 -36.83 -16.97 10.97
C THR A 66 -38.32 -16.56 11.01
N GLY A 67 -39.12 -17.06 10.09
CA GLY A 67 -40.49 -16.61 9.81
C GLY A 67 -40.54 -15.50 8.75
N GLU A 68 -41.75 -15.25 8.24
CA GLU A 68 -41.99 -14.20 7.25
C GLU A 68 -41.69 -12.80 7.78
N GLY A 69 -41.03 -11.98 6.97
CA GLY A 69 -40.65 -10.61 7.33
C GLY A 69 -39.54 -10.53 8.40
N ARG A 70 -38.85 -11.62 8.68
CA ARG A 70 -37.76 -11.65 9.66
C ARG A 70 -36.45 -12.08 9.02
N TRP A 71 -35.34 -11.66 9.65
CA TRP A 71 -34.00 -12.04 9.24
C TRP A 71 -33.15 -12.53 10.42
N ARG A 72 -32.16 -13.32 10.10
CA ARG A 72 -31.07 -13.71 11.00
C ARG A 72 -29.75 -13.41 10.33
N ALA A 73 -28.83 -12.75 11.05
CA ALA A 73 -27.48 -12.46 10.60
C ALA A 73 -26.47 -13.32 11.37
N ILE A 74 -25.43 -13.74 10.67
CA ILE A 74 -24.37 -14.59 11.18
C ILE A 74 -23.07 -14.04 10.62
N ALA A 75 -22.13 -13.64 11.47
CA ALA A 75 -20.80 -13.27 11.00
C ALA A 75 -19.79 -14.37 11.31
N VAL A 76 -18.95 -14.68 10.32
CA VAL A 76 -17.85 -15.63 10.44
C VAL A 76 -16.53 -14.92 10.24
N ASP A 77 -15.49 -15.33 10.99
CA ASP A 77 -14.12 -14.85 10.83
C ASP A 77 -13.37 -15.81 9.88
N ALA A 78 -12.78 -15.31 8.80
CA ALA A 78 -11.93 -16.11 7.93
C ALA A 78 -10.58 -16.50 8.58
N GLY A 79 -10.31 -16.00 9.80
CA GLY A 79 -9.07 -16.21 10.53
C GLY A 79 -7.94 -15.27 10.12
N GLU A 80 -7.94 -14.85 8.87
CA GLU A 80 -7.02 -13.85 8.30
C GLU A 80 -7.76 -13.03 7.24
N TYR A 81 -7.19 -11.92 6.84
CA TYR A 81 -7.71 -11.14 5.71
C TYR A 81 -7.50 -11.95 4.42
N VAL A 82 -8.54 -12.16 3.64
CA VAL A 82 -8.52 -12.95 2.40
C VAL A 82 -9.05 -12.14 1.22
N VAL A 83 -8.65 -12.52 0.01
CA VAL A 83 -9.26 -12.08 -1.24
C VAL A 83 -9.77 -13.32 -1.97
N GLY A 84 -11.04 -13.28 -2.36
CA GLY A 84 -11.65 -14.42 -3.05
C GLY A 84 -13.10 -14.18 -3.38
N ASP A 85 -13.69 -15.19 -4.00
CA ASP A 85 -15.12 -15.30 -4.22
C ASP A 85 -15.74 -16.45 -3.42
N LEU A 86 -17.06 -16.45 -3.34
CA LEU A 86 -17.78 -17.45 -2.57
C LEU A 86 -18.31 -18.55 -3.50
N VAL A 87 -18.13 -19.81 -3.07
CA VAL A 87 -18.80 -20.99 -3.62
C VAL A 87 -19.85 -21.43 -2.60
N VAL A 88 -21.10 -21.36 -2.97
CA VAL A 88 -22.26 -21.51 -2.06
C VAL A 88 -23.18 -22.64 -2.53
N GLU A 89 -23.54 -23.50 -1.59
CA GLU A 89 -24.57 -24.54 -1.78
C GLU A 89 -25.68 -24.34 -0.75
N VAL A 90 -26.93 -24.32 -1.22
CA VAL A 90 -28.11 -24.11 -0.40
C VAL A 90 -29.02 -25.31 -0.57
N GLU A 91 -29.46 -25.90 0.54
CA GLU A 91 -30.46 -26.99 0.55
C GLU A 91 -31.63 -26.62 1.45
N GLY A 92 -32.80 -27.10 1.10
CA GLY A 92 -33.98 -26.89 1.92
C GLY A 92 -34.79 -25.64 1.59
N ALA A 93 -34.35 -24.80 0.64
CA ALA A 93 -35.07 -23.59 0.27
C ALA A 93 -36.47 -23.85 -0.33
N LYS A 94 -37.43 -22.94 -0.10
CA LYS A 94 -38.75 -22.92 -0.75
C LYS A 94 -38.82 -21.94 -1.92
N GLY A 95 -37.83 -21.07 -2.09
CA GLY A 95 -37.77 -20.09 -3.16
C GLY A 95 -38.26 -18.69 -2.75
N CYS A 96 -38.59 -18.50 -1.48
CA CYS A 96 -38.88 -17.17 -0.92
C CYS A 96 -37.70 -16.57 -0.15
N GLU A 97 -36.72 -17.36 0.20
CA GLU A 97 -35.55 -16.97 0.98
C GLU A 97 -34.68 -16.00 0.21
N ILE A 98 -34.09 -15.06 0.95
CA ILE A 98 -33.04 -14.15 0.44
C ILE A 98 -31.82 -14.32 1.33
N LEU A 99 -30.68 -14.59 0.70
CA LEU A 99 -29.39 -14.69 1.36
C LEU A 99 -28.50 -13.54 0.89
N ASP A 100 -28.09 -12.67 1.81
CA ASP A 100 -27.14 -11.60 1.57
C ASP A 100 -25.80 -11.98 2.19
N PHE A 101 -24.71 -11.76 1.45
CA PHE A 101 -23.33 -12.02 1.89
C PHE A 101 -22.58 -10.70 1.87
N GLN A 102 -22.34 -10.13 3.03
CA GLN A 102 -21.63 -8.86 3.18
C GLN A 102 -20.18 -9.09 3.59
N HIS A 103 -19.28 -8.49 2.84
CA HIS A 103 -17.84 -8.55 3.06
C HIS A 103 -17.41 -7.41 3.97
N CYS A 104 -16.76 -7.71 5.10
CA CYS A 104 -16.32 -6.75 6.10
C CYS A 104 -14.82 -6.91 6.37
N GLU A 105 -14.14 -5.80 6.60
CA GLU A 105 -12.70 -5.80 6.89
C GLU A 105 -12.41 -6.00 8.38
N GLY A 106 -13.27 -5.50 9.27
CA GLY A 106 -13.05 -5.52 10.71
C GLY A 106 -14.31 -5.61 11.55
N LEU A 107 -14.13 -5.59 12.86
CA LEU A 107 -15.18 -5.50 13.85
C LEU A 107 -15.08 -4.18 14.62
N VAL A 108 -16.24 -3.63 14.99
CA VAL A 108 -16.37 -2.51 15.93
C VAL A 108 -17.26 -2.97 17.08
N ASP A 109 -16.77 -2.91 18.30
CA ASP A 109 -17.45 -3.41 19.49
C ASP A 109 -17.95 -4.87 19.35
N GLY A 110 -17.15 -5.71 18.69
CA GLY A 110 -17.48 -7.13 18.44
C GLY A 110 -18.50 -7.38 17.34
N ARG A 111 -18.94 -6.35 16.63
CA ARG A 111 -19.90 -6.45 15.50
C ARG A 111 -19.19 -6.15 14.18
N PRO A 112 -19.61 -6.77 13.06
CA PRO A 112 -19.06 -6.44 11.74
C PRO A 112 -19.10 -4.94 11.47
N ALA A 113 -17.98 -4.37 11.04
CA ALA A 113 -17.88 -2.97 10.67
C ALA A 113 -18.75 -2.73 9.42
N LEU A 114 -19.73 -1.85 9.56
CA LEU A 114 -20.66 -1.49 8.52
C LEU A 114 -20.37 -0.06 8.11
N HIS A 115 -19.77 0.12 6.93
CA HIS A 115 -19.51 1.46 6.42
C HIS A 115 -20.80 2.24 6.27
N ALA A 116 -20.96 3.25 7.11
CA ALA A 116 -22.19 4.01 7.21
C ALA A 116 -22.49 4.84 5.96
N PRO A 117 -23.78 5.05 5.62
CA PRO A 117 -24.18 6.07 4.66
C PRO A 117 -23.62 7.44 5.07
N GLY A 118 -22.98 8.15 4.12
CA GLY A 118 -22.36 9.44 4.40
C GLY A 118 -20.87 9.39 4.73
N SER A 119 -20.28 8.20 4.86
CA SER A 119 -18.82 8.04 4.87
C SER A 119 -18.21 8.37 3.52
N ALA A 120 -16.93 8.72 3.48
CA ALA A 120 -16.18 8.90 2.24
C ALA A 120 -16.20 7.64 1.35
N CYS A 121 -16.42 6.47 1.96
CA CYS A 121 -16.54 5.17 1.30
C CYS A 121 -18.01 4.74 1.25
N HIS A 122 -18.82 5.34 0.39
CA HIS A 122 -20.24 5.01 0.19
C HIS A 122 -20.49 3.59 -0.38
N ILE A 123 -19.56 2.69 -0.20
CA ILE A 123 -19.60 1.35 -0.77
C ILE A 123 -19.73 0.35 0.37
N ALA A 124 -20.80 -0.42 0.33
CA ALA A 124 -20.96 -1.58 1.17
C ALA A 124 -21.06 -2.79 0.25
N LEU A 125 -20.05 -3.66 0.28
CA LEU A 125 -19.90 -4.75 -0.67
C LEU A 125 -20.67 -5.97 -0.20
N ALA A 126 -21.74 -6.32 -0.91
CA ALA A 126 -22.53 -7.50 -0.64
C ALA A 126 -23.01 -8.17 -1.93
N ASN A 127 -23.13 -9.48 -1.86
CA ASN A 127 -23.75 -10.30 -2.89
C ASN A 127 -25.12 -10.80 -2.40
N ARG A 128 -26.11 -10.86 -3.27
CA ARG A 128 -27.43 -11.41 -2.96
C ARG A 128 -27.70 -12.69 -3.75
N LEU A 129 -28.15 -13.74 -3.06
CA LEU A 129 -28.60 -14.97 -3.64
C LEU A 129 -30.08 -15.21 -3.30
N ARG A 130 -30.89 -15.53 -4.31
CA ARG A 130 -32.27 -16.01 -4.16
C ARG A 130 -32.31 -17.46 -4.62
N PRO A 131 -32.22 -18.43 -3.70
CA PRO A 131 -32.25 -19.85 -4.08
C PRO A 131 -33.62 -20.24 -4.61
N GLY A 132 -33.64 -21.08 -5.63
CA GLY A 132 -34.89 -21.68 -6.13
C GLY A 132 -35.44 -22.71 -5.15
N PRO A 133 -36.69 -23.22 -5.41
CA PRO A 133 -37.27 -24.30 -4.62
C PRO A 133 -36.36 -25.54 -4.61
N GLY A 134 -36.05 -26.05 -3.43
CA GLY A 134 -35.12 -27.16 -3.20
C GLY A 134 -33.70 -26.71 -2.88
N GLY A 135 -33.25 -25.60 -3.44
CA GLY A 135 -31.91 -25.05 -3.23
C GLY A 135 -31.16 -24.82 -4.54
N CYS A 136 -29.89 -24.53 -4.44
CA CYS A 136 -28.99 -24.32 -5.58
C CYS A 136 -27.51 -24.44 -5.17
N ARG A 137 -26.64 -24.62 -6.17
CA ARG A 137 -25.21 -24.34 -6.06
C ARG A 137 -24.91 -23.10 -6.90
N HIS A 138 -24.19 -22.14 -6.31
CA HIS A 138 -23.80 -20.89 -6.97
C HIS A 138 -22.35 -20.57 -6.69
N GLU A 139 -21.64 -20.09 -7.72
CA GLU A 139 -20.28 -19.59 -7.62
C GLU A 139 -20.30 -18.10 -8.00
N PHE A 140 -19.93 -17.25 -7.04
CA PHE A 140 -19.71 -15.85 -7.34
C PHE A 140 -18.40 -15.71 -8.12
N PHE A 141 -18.21 -14.63 -8.86
CA PHE A 141 -17.01 -14.45 -9.71
C PHE A 141 -16.22 -13.18 -9.37
N HIS A 142 -16.75 -12.34 -8.49
CA HIS A 142 -16.09 -11.09 -8.12
C HIS A 142 -15.18 -11.34 -6.92
N LEU A 143 -13.88 -11.15 -7.12
CA LEU A 143 -12.89 -11.24 -6.05
C LEU A 143 -13.04 -10.03 -5.14
N LEU A 144 -13.35 -10.26 -3.88
CA LEU A 144 -13.49 -9.24 -2.84
C LEU A 144 -12.56 -9.53 -1.67
N GLY A 145 -12.01 -8.46 -1.07
CA GLY A 145 -11.20 -8.55 0.14
C GLY A 145 -12.09 -8.51 1.39
N PHE A 146 -11.80 -9.34 2.38
CA PHE A 146 -12.50 -9.35 3.66
C PHE A 146 -11.76 -10.19 4.70
N ARG A 147 -12.05 -9.94 5.96
CA ARG A 147 -11.74 -10.85 7.06
C ARG A 147 -13.02 -11.45 7.63
N TYR A 148 -14.11 -10.69 7.68
CA TYR A 148 -15.38 -11.12 8.20
C TYR A 148 -16.43 -11.18 7.10
N LEU A 149 -17.19 -12.28 7.05
CA LEU A 149 -18.32 -12.44 6.15
C LEU A 149 -19.59 -12.48 6.96
N THR A 150 -20.49 -11.51 6.74
CA THR A 150 -21.79 -11.50 7.37
C THR A 150 -22.83 -12.07 6.42
N ILE A 151 -23.50 -13.13 6.83
CA ILE A 151 -24.56 -13.81 6.10
C ILE A 151 -25.88 -13.40 6.72
N ILE A 152 -26.81 -12.85 5.91
CA ILE A 152 -28.13 -12.45 6.35
C ILE A 152 -29.15 -13.34 5.64
N ALA A 153 -29.82 -14.23 6.40
CA ALA A 153 -30.87 -15.11 5.90
C ALA A 153 -32.23 -14.52 6.24
N ARG A 154 -33.06 -14.27 5.21
CA ARG A 154 -34.40 -13.67 5.32
C ARG A 154 -35.47 -14.64 4.90
N ASP A 155 -36.64 -14.57 5.55
CA ASP A 155 -37.84 -15.32 5.22
C ASP A 155 -37.63 -16.84 5.23
N VAL A 156 -36.75 -17.33 6.09
CA VAL A 156 -36.47 -18.75 6.24
C VAL A 156 -37.67 -19.41 6.92
N SER A 157 -38.41 -20.19 6.17
CA SER A 157 -39.70 -20.80 6.61
C SER A 157 -39.59 -22.24 7.11
N ARG A 158 -38.45 -22.91 6.87
CA ARG A 158 -38.06 -24.23 7.37
C ARG A 158 -36.54 -24.28 7.52
N PRO A 159 -35.97 -25.24 8.26
CA PRO A 159 -34.54 -25.37 8.39
C PRO A 159 -33.81 -25.33 7.04
N LEU A 160 -32.81 -24.47 6.91
CA LEU A 160 -32.02 -24.23 5.72
C LEU A 160 -30.60 -24.69 5.97
N THR A 161 -30.05 -25.48 5.07
CA THR A 161 -28.61 -25.79 5.08
C THR A 161 -27.89 -24.89 4.10
N LEU A 162 -26.89 -24.16 4.60
CA LEU A 162 -26.01 -23.34 3.82
C LEU A 162 -24.59 -23.87 3.97
N ARG A 163 -24.02 -24.41 2.89
CA ARG A 163 -22.59 -24.79 2.83
C ARG A 163 -21.86 -23.81 1.94
N PHE A 164 -20.75 -23.27 2.40
CA PHE A 164 -19.97 -22.36 1.59
C PHE A 164 -18.46 -22.45 1.86
N SER A 165 -17.70 -22.13 0.82
CA SER A 165 -16.25 -22.02 0.81
C SER A 165 -15.85 -20.66 0.25
N VAL A 166 -14.66 -20.19 0.61
CA VAL A 166 -14.00 -19.08 -0.06
C VAL A 166 -13.01 -19.65 -1.07
N ARG A 167 -13.18 -19.32 -2.34
CA ARG A 167 -12.14 -19.58 -3.35
C ARG A 167 -11.15 -18.42 -3.31
N ARG A 168 -10.10 -18.60 -2.49
CA ARG A 168 -9.04 -17.62 -2.33
C ARG A 168 -8.23 -17.51 -3.61
N ALA A 169 -7.95 -16.28 -4.05
CA ALA A 169 -7.15 -16.00 -5.22
C ALA A 169 -6.07 -14.96 -4.92
N GLY A 170 -4.93 -15.04 -5.59
CA GLY A 170 -3.83 -14.08 -5.45
C GLY A 170 -2.71 -14.31 -6.46
N TYR A 171 -1.86 -13.32 -6.62
CA TYR A 171 -0.64 -13.48 -7.41
C TYR A 171 0.23 -14.59 -6.81
N PRO A 172 0.83 -15.47 -7.64
CA PRO A 172 1.56 -16.64 -7.15
C PRO A 172 2.96 -16.29 -6.66
N PHE A 173 3.06 -15.43 -5.66
CA PHE A 173 4.31 -15.16 -4.96
C PHE A 173 4.84 -16.41 -4.25
N ASP A 174 6.16 -16.54 -4.21
CA ASP A 174 6.85 -17.54 -3.38
C ASP A 174 7.12 -17.01 -1.96
N MET A 175 7.15 -15.68 -1.81
CA MET A 175 7.36 -14.99 -0.54
C MET A 175 8.57 -15.53 0.24
N ARG A 176 9.73 -15.62 -0.42
CA ARG A 176 10.96 -16.14 0.18
C ARG A 176 11.59 -15.20 1.19
N GLY A 177 11.35 -13.87 1.04
CA GLY A 177 11.85 -12.86 1.97
C GLY A 177 11.37 -13.11 3.39
N ARG A 178 12.25 -12.94 4.38
CA ARG A 178 11.99 -13.21 5.81
C ARG A 178 12.59 -12.13 6.68
N PHE A 179 11.96 -11.92 7.81
CA PHE A 179 12.46 -11.07 8.88
C PHE A 179 12.06 -11.67 10.22
N GLU A 180 13.02 -11.86 11.09
CA GLU A 180 12.86 -12.37 12.44
C GLU A 180 13.70 -11.50 13.38
N CYS A 181 13.21 -11.20 14.57
CA CYS A 181 13.98 -10.47 15.58
C CYS A 181 13.52 -10.86 17.00
N SER A 182 14.15 -10.32 18.02
CA SER A 182 13.74 -10.56 19.41
C SER A 182 12.55 -9.72 19.87
N ASP A 183 12.06 -8.80 19.05
CA ASP A 183 10.88 -7.99 19.32
C ASP A 183 9.66 -8.56 18.59
N GLY A 184 8.75 -9.21 19.33
CA GLY A 184 7.56 -9.85 18.77
C GLY A 184 6.62 -8.87 18.06
N LEU A 185 6.52 -7.61 18.49
CA LEU A 185 5.69 -6.62 17.82
C LEU A 185 6.20 -6.30 16.41
N LEU A 186 7.52 -6.19 16.23
CA LEU A 186 8.09 -5.94 14.90
C LEU A 186 7.92 -7.15 13.97
N GLU A 187 7.95 -8.38 14.50
CA GLU A 187 7.63 -9.59 13.73
C GLU A 187 6.16 -9.60 13.30
N GLU A 188 5.24 -9.25 14.20
CA GLU A 188 3.80 -9.12 13.89
C GLU A 188 3.54 -8.03 12.85
N ILE A 189 4.20 -6.87 12.95
CA ILE A 189 4.12 -5.79 11.95
C ILE A 189 4.62 -6.29 10.59
N HIS A 190 5.76 -6.97 10.55
CA HIS A 190 6.29 -7.54 9.30
C HIS A 190 5.33 -8.57 8.70
N ALA A 191 4.73 -9.43 9.53
CA ALA A 191 3.73 -10.41 9.08
C ALA A 191 2.48 -9.72 8.51
N ALA A 192 1.98 -8.65 9.15
CA ALA A 192 0.88 -7.85 8.65
C ALA A 192 1.21 -7.18 7.30
N CYS A 193 2.41 -6.62 7.15
CA CYS A 193 2.89 -6.06 5.88
C CYS A 193 2.94 -7.12 4.78
N ARG A 194 3.50 -8.28 5.08
CA ARG A 194 3.57 -9.42 4.16
C ARG A 194 2.18 -9.87 3.73
N ARG A 195 1.23 -10.00 4.68
CA ARG A 195 -0.15 -10.38 4.38
C ARG A 195 -0.83 -9.35 3.50
N THR A 196 -0.69 -8.06 3.81
CA THR A 196 -1.27 -6.98 3.01
C THR A 196 -0.73 -6.99 1.58
N GLN A 197 0.58 -7.14 1.39
CA GLN A 197 1.17 -7.24 0.05
C GLN A 197 0.63 -8.44 -0.74
N GLN A 198 0.38 -9.59 -0.09
CA GLN A 198 -0.19 -10.77 -0.75
C GLN A 198 -1.60 -10.52 -1.26
N VAL A 199 -2.46 -9.91 -0.44
CA VAL A 199 -3.87 -9.69 -0.77
C VAL A 199 -4.09 -8.50 -1.69
N CYS A 200 -3.14 -7.56 -1.76
CA CYS A 200 -3.15 -6.44 -2.71
C CYS A 200 -2.43 -6.76 -4.03
N ALA A 201 -2.15 -8.03 -4.31
CA ALA A 201 -1.54 -8.48 -5.56
C ALA A 201 -2.41 -9.56 -6.21
N LEU A 202 -3.07 -9.18 -7.28
CA LEU A 202 -3.86 -10.07 -8.13
C LEU A 202 -3.17 -10.20 -9.51
N ASP A 203 -3.89 -9.97 -10.60
CA ASP A 203 -3.28 -9.80 -11.92
C ASP A 203 -2.64 -8.41 -12.10
N ALA A 204 -2.78 -7.54 -11.11
CA ALA A 204 -2.14 -6.25 -10.95
C ALA A 204 -1.84 -5.99 -9.48
N TYR A 205 -1.01 -5.02 -9.17
CA TYR A 205 -1.04 -4.37 -7.87
C TYR A 205 -2.35 -3.63 -7.74
N ILE A 206 -3.09 -3.86 -6.66
CA ILE A 206 -4.31 -3.12 -6.36
C ILE A 206 -4.11 -2.33 -5.07
N ASP A 207 -4.72 -1.16 -4.99
CA ASP A 207 -4.64 -0.30 -3.80
C ASP A 207 -5.23 -0.98 -2.57
N THR A 208 -6.49 -1.38 -2.66
CA THR A 208 -7.24 -2.11 -1.63
C THR A 208 -8.13 -3.17 -2.25
N PRO A 209 -8.16 -4.41 -1.70
CA PRO A 209 -8.96 -5.48 -2.28
C PRO A 209 -10.44 -5.43 -1.87
N TRP A 210 -10.79 -4.64 -0.83
CA TRP A 210 -12.17 -4.57 -0.34
C TRP A 210 -13.05 -3.68 -1.21
N ARG A 211 -12.60 -2.49 -1.65
CA ARG A 211 -13.46 -1.51 -2.31
C ARG A 211 -13.02 -1.10 -3.71
N GLU A 212 -11.93 -0.36 -3.88
CA GLU A 212 -11.58 0.28 -5.15
C GLU A 212 -11.01 -0.70 -6.17
N GLN A 213 -9.95 -1.41 -5.81
CA GLN A 213 -9.22 -2.39 -6.64
C GLN A 213 -8.50 -1.85 -7.89
N PRO A 214 -8.36 -0.53 -8.17
CA PRO A 214 -7.54 -0.10 -9.28
C PRO A 214 -6.04 -0.19 -8.96
N GLU A 215 -5.24 -0.26 -10.02
CA GLU A 215 -3.79 -0.23 -9.95
C GLU A 215 -3.30 1.23 -9.88
N TRP A 216 -3.55 1.92 -8.74
CA TRP A 216 -3.06 3.27 -8.50
C TRP A 216 -1.53 3.31 -8.53
N TRP A 217 -0.96 4.30 -9.26
CA TRP A 217 0.45 4.22 -9.59
C TRP A 217 1.38 4.74 -8.48
N GLY A 218 0.87 5.56 -7.59
CA GLY A 218 1.56 5.90 -6.34
C GLY A 218 1.74 4.67 -5.45
N ASP A 219 0.65 3.90 -5.32
CA ASP A 219 0.60 2.64 -4.56
C ASP A 219 1.50 1.58 -5.16
N ALA A 220 1.37 1.33 -6.46
CA ALA A 220 2.12 0.32 -7.18
C ALA A 220 3.64 0.48 -7.02
N ARG A 221 4.13 1.72 -6.90
CA ARG A 221 5.54 1.99 -6.66
C ARG A 221 6.02 1.48 -5.30
N VAL A 222 5.26 1.75 -4.23
CA VAL A 222 5.60 1.26 -2.88
C VAL A 222 5.42 -0.24 -2.79
N GLN A 223 4.36 -0.77 -3.42
CA GLN A 223 4.12 -2.21 -3.49
C GLN A 223 5.24 -2.97 -4.21
N ALA A 224 5.84 -2.36 -5.23
CA ALA A 224 7.01 -2.93 -5.90
C ALA A 224 8.20 -3.07 -4.94
N ASP A 225 8.50 -2.03 -4.16
CA ASP A 225 9.56 -2.09 -3.14
C ASP A 225 9.27 -3.19 -2.10
N ASN A 226 8.02 -3.30 -1.60
CA ASN A 226 7.61 -4.38 -0.71
C ASN A 226 7.87 -5.75 -1.35
N THR A 227 7.44 -5.91 -2.61
CA THR A 227 7.60 -7.17 -3.36
C THR A 227 9.06 -7.54 -3.54
N PHE A 228 9.92 -6.58 -3.83
CA PHE A 228 11.35 -6.83 -4.04
C PHE A 228 12.01 -7.45 -2.81
N TYR A 229 11.65 -6.99 -1.61
CA TYR A 229 12.17 -7.54 -0.37
C TYR A 229 11.46 -8.82 0.09
N LEU A 230 10.17 -8.96 -0.23
CA LEU A 230 9.38 -10.13 0.19
C LEU A 230 9.48 -11.32 -0.78
N ASP A 231 9.72 -11.07 -2.06
CA ASP A 231 9.69 -12.12 -3.10
C ASP A 231 10.82 -12.00 -4.14
N GLY A 232 11.23 -10.78 -4.50
CA GLY A 232 12.21 -10.49 -5.57
C GLY A 232 11.58 -10.38 -6.96
N ASP A 233 10.29 -10.62 -7.14
CA ASP A 233 9.61 -10.66 -8.42
C ASP A 233 9.29 -9.26 -8.97
N ALA A 234 9.83 -8.91 -10.14
CA ALA A 234 9.59 -7.64 -10.83
C ALA A 234 8.54 -7.74 -11.96
N ARG A 235 7.99 -8.95 -12.25
CA ARG A 235 7.11 -9.16 -13.41
C ARG A 235 5.79 -8.42 -13.28
N LEU A 236 5.21 -8.34 -12.07
CA LEU A 236 3.96 -7.63 -11.83
C LEU A 236 4.14 -6.13 -12.03
N LEU A 237 5.25 -5.56 -11.54
CA LEU A 237 5.62 -4.16 -11.81
C LEU A 237 5.80 -3.91 -13.32
N ALA A 238 6.55 -4.76 -14.02
CA ALA A 238 6.77 -4.62 -15.46
C ALA A 238 5.47 -4.68 -16.27
N ARG A 239 4.52 -5.53 -15.85
CA ARG A 239 3.16 -5.60 -16.42
C ARG A 239 2.41 -4.29 -16.21
N GLY A 240 2.41 -3.77 -15.00
CA GLY A 240 1.73 -2.51 -14.66
C GLY A 240 2.33 -1.31 -15.40
N ILE A 241 3.66 -1.21 -15.47
CA ILE A 241 4.36 -0.18 -16.27
C ILE A 241 3.87 -0.16 -17.73
N ARG A 242 3.70 -1.32 -18.36
CA ARG A 242 3.18 -1.42 -19.73
C ARG A 242 1.69 -1.05 -19.82
N SER A 243 0.90 -1.45 -18.82
CA SER A 243 -0.53 -1.10 -18.75
C SER A 243 -0.75 0.40 -18.68
N ILE A 244 -0.02 1.10 -17.82
CA ILE A 244 -0.05 2.56 -17.70
C ILE A 244 0.45 3.23 -18.99
N ALA A 245 1.52 2.73 -19.60
CA ALA A 245 2.05 3.24 -20.87
C ALA A 245 1.03 3.13 -22.02
N GLY A 246 0.18 2.12 -21.99
CA GLY A 246 -0.84 1.84 -23.02
C GLY A 246 -1.98 2.85 -23.06
N GLN A 247 -2.25 3.57 -21.97
CA GLN A 247 -3.28 4.61 -21.92
C GLN A 247 -2.68 6.02 -21.99
N ARG A 248 -3.27 6.87 -22.83
CA ARG A 248 -2.80 8.23 -23.04
C ARG A 248 -3.84 9.23 -22.54
N GLY A 249 -3.41 10.03 -21.58
CA GLY A 249 -4.13 11.19 -21.09
C GLY A 249 -3.86 12.45 -21.91
N VAL A 250 -4.43 13.56 -21.47
CA VAL A 250 -4.24 14.86 -22.12
C VAL A 250 -2.76 15.27 -22.11
N GLY A 251 -2.31 15.85 -23.21
CA GLY A 251 -0.94 16.35 -23.36
C GLY A 251 0.15 15.26 -23.32
N GLY A 252 -0.23 14.00 -23.47
CA GLY A 252 0.70 12.88 -23.39
C GLY A 252 0.97 12.37 -21.96
N LEU A 253 0.25 12.83 -20.95
CA LEU A 253 0.32 12.29 -19.59
C LEU A 253 -0.21 10.85 -19.52
N THR A 254 0.14 10.14 -18.48
CA THR A 254 -0.47 8.85 -18.13
C THR A 254 -1.74 9.08 -17.31
N TYR A 255 -2.60 8.07 -17.24
CA TYR A 255 -3.60 8.02 -16.19
C TYR A 255 -2.95 7.62 -14.85
N GLY A 256 -3.62 7.93 -13.75
CA GLY A 256 -3.16 7.57 -12.40
C GLY A 256 -3.26 6.08 -12.10
N HIS A 257 -4.10 5.36 -12.84
CA HIS A 257 -4.26 3.91 -12.79
C HIS A 257 -4.66 3.36 -14.17
N ALA A 258 -4.42 2.06 -14.45
CA ALA A 258 -4.76 1.42 -15.72
C ALA A 258 -5.06 -0.08 -15.52
N PRO A 259 -6.00 -0.65 -16.31
CA PRO A 259 -6.88 0.03 -17.26
C PRO A 259 -7.94 0.90 -16.55
N THR A 260 -8.33 2.00 -17.17
CA THR A 260 -9.38 2.87 -16.61
C THR A 260 -10.28 3.47 -17.69
N CYS A 261 -11.56 3.68 -17.35
CA CYS A 261 -12.47 4.56 -18.06
C CYS A 261 -12.75 5.87 -17.28
N GLY A 262 -12.07 6.06 -16.16
CA GLY A 262 -12.20 7.24 -15.30
C GLY A 262 -11.52 8.46 -15.90
N HIS A 263 -12.27 9.31 -16.56
CA HIS A 263 -11.78 10.46 -17.33
C HIS A 263 -11.11 11.57 -16.52
N ASN A 264 -11.26 11.58 -15.19
CA ASN A 264 -10.67 12.61 -14.32
C ASN A 264 -9.41 12.14 -13.57
N CYS A 265 -8.96 10.90 -13.79
CA CYS A 265 -7.83 10.32 -13.08
C CYS A 265 -6.51 10.54 -13.84
N ILE A 266 -6.21 11.80 -14.20
CA ILE A 266 -4.93 12.18 -14.79
C ILE A 266 -4.17 13.02 -13.78
N LEU A 267 -3.07 12.45 -13.28
CA LEU A 267 -2.24 13.02 -12.24
C LEU A 267 -0.84 13.28 -12.79
N PRO A 268 -0.42 14.55 -12.92
CA PRO A 268 0.93 14.87 -13.40
C PRO A 268 2.03 14.26 -12.55
N ASP A 269 1.89 14.26 -11.23
CA ASP A 269 2.81 13.65 -10.29
C ASP A 269 2.88 12.12 -10.44
N PHE A 270 1.76 11.44 -10.73
CA PHE A 270 1.77 10.01 -11.02
C PHE A 270 2.37 9.69 -12.39
N SER A 271 2.26 10.61 -13.36
CA SER A 271 2.98 10.46 -14.63
C SER A 271 4.50 10.54 -14.44
N LEU A 272 4.98 11.37 -13.51
CA LEU A 272 6.39 11.38 -13.11
C LEU A 272 6.76 10.11 -12.33
N THR A 273 5.89 9.66 -11.43
CA THR A 273 6.06 8.41 -10.69
C THR A 273 6.15 7.21 -11.63
N TRP A 274 5.39 7.20 -12.72
CA TRP A 274 5.52 6.15 -13.74
C TRP A 274 6.92 6.08 -14.35
N ILE A 275 7.55 7.22 -14.63
CA ILE A 275 8.94 7.24 -15.10
C ILE A 275 9.90 6.74 -13.99
N LEU A 276 9.64 7.11 -12.72
CA LEU A 276 10.43 6.62 -11.60
C LEU A 276 10.35 5.10 -11.44
N THR A 277 9.21 4.47 -11.73
CA THR A 277 9.11 3.01 -11.66
C THR A 277 9.88 2.26 -12.74
N LEU A 278 10.20 2.90 -13.87
CA LEU A 278 11.17 2.35 -14.83
C LEU A 278 12.58 2.28 -14.22
N TRP A 279 12.96 3.28 -13.41
CA TRP A 279 14.17 3.23 -12.62
C TRP A 279 14.10 2.13 -11.56
N ASP A 280 13.01 2.01 -10.82
CA ASP A 280 12.85 1.02 -9.77
C ASP A 280 12.93 -0.40 -10.34
N HIS A 281 12.35 -0.65 -11.53
CA HIS A 281 12.50 -1.91 -12.26
C HIS A 281 13.96 -2.19 -12.65
N TYR A 282 14.65 -1.20 -13.25
CA TYR A 282 16.08 -1.32 -13.56
C TYR A 282 16.92 -1.54 -12.30
N TRP A 283 16.61 -0.82 -11.23
CA TRP A 283 17.32 -0.96 -9.96
C TRP A 283 17.21 -2.39 -9.44
N GLN A 284 16.02 -2.99 -9.49
CA GLN A 284 15.78 -4.36 -9.04
C GLN A 284 16.43 -5.40 -9.94
N THR A 285 16.32 -5.25 -11.26
CA THR A 285 16.67 -6.33 -12.20
C THR A 285 18.06 -6.17 -12.84
N GLY A 286 18.58 -4.94 -12.91
CA GLY A 286 19.75 -4.59 -13.73
C GLY A 286 19.45 -4.47 -15.22
N GLU A 287 18.21 -4.70 -15.66
CA GLU A 287 17.82 -4.77 -17.08
C GLU A 287 17.29 -3.43 -17.58
N THR A 288 17.76 -2.99 -18.77
CA THR A 288 17.34 -1.73 -19.40
C THR A 288 16.32 -1.91 -20.53
N GLU A 289 15.94 -3.13 -20.85
CA GLU A 289 15.10 -3.46 -22.00
C GLU A 289 13.71 -2.83 -21.92
N LEU A 290 13.07 -2.89 -20.74
CA LEU A 290 11.77 -2.27 -20.51
C LEU A 290 11.82 -0.74 -20.67
N PHE A 291 12.88 -0.11 -20.18
CA PHE A 291 13.10 1.32 -20.38
C PHE A 291 13.28 1.67 -21.86
N ARG A 292 14.11 0.88 -22.61
CA ARG A 292 14.31 1.09 -24.05
C ARG A 292 13.03 0.94 -24.85
N GLU A 293 12.22 -0.08 -24.51
CA GLU A 293 10.90 -0.31 -25.11
C GLU A 293 9.99 0.93 -24.95
N LEU A 294 9.99 1.53 -23.78
CA LEU A 294 9.06 2.60 -23.41
C LEU A 294 9.63 4.03 -23.52
N LEU A 295 10.89 4.19 -23.94
CA LEU A 295 11.52 5.50 -24.08
C LEU A 295 10.71 6.50 -24.94
N PRO A 296 10.11 6.12 -26.09
CA PRO A 296 9.25 7.05 -26.82
C PRO A 296 8.06 7.57 -25.98
N ARG A 297 7.50 6.71 -25.12
CA ARG A 297 6.40 7.08 -24.22
C ARG A 297 6.87 8.00 -23.09
N VAL A 298 8.06 7.77 -22.54
CA VAL A 298 8.73 8.66 -21.58
C VAL A 298 8.90 10.06 -22.17
N GLN A 299 9.37 10.14 -23.42
CA GLN A 299 9.55 11.43 -24.11
C GLN A 299 8.21 12.16 -24.33
N GLU A 300 7.15 11.43 -24.65
CA GLU A 300 5.80 11.97 -24.78
C GLU A 300 5.30 12.56 -23.46
N VAL A 301 5.43 11.84 -22.33
CA VAL A 301 5.09 12.34 -20.99
C VAL A 301 5.88 13.59 -20.65
N LEU A 302 7.19 13.58 -20.85
CA LEU A 302 8.06 14.72 -20.53
C LEU A 302 7.78 15.95 -21.41
N SER A 303 7.21 15.76 -22.61
CA SER A 303 6.81 16.88 -23.47
C SER A 303 5.73 17.76 -22.82
N TYR A 304 4.82 17.17 -22.04
CA TYR A 304 3.84 17.92 -21.26
C TYR A 304 4.51 18.91 -20.30
N PHE A 305 5.51 18.45 -19.53
CA PHE A 305 6.20 19.28 -18.54
C PHE A 305 7.05 20.41 -19.16
N ASN A 306 7.28 20.37 -20.46
CA ASN A 306 7.89 21.45 -21.23
C ASN A 306 6.84 22.38 -21.91
N SER A 307 5.55 22.07 -21.83
CA SER A 307 4.46 22.81 -22.45
C SER A 307 4.04 24.03 -21.62
N GLN A 308 3.38 25.00 -22.26
CA GLN A 308 2.83 26.18 -21.60
C GLN A 308 1.86 25.84 -20.42
N PRO A 309 0.94 24.88 -20.55
CA PRO A 309 0.06 24.53 -19.43
C PRO A 309 0.78 24.08 -18.16
N ALA A 310 1.93 23.44 -18.29
CA ALA A 310 2.72 22.94 -17.15
C ALA A 310 3.71 23.95 -16.59
N ARG A 311 4.03 25.03 -17.30
CA ARG A 311 5.02 26.03 -16.87
C ARG A 311 4.33 27.28 -16.35
N GLY A 312 4.74 27.71 -15.16
CA GLY A 312 4.28 28.89 -14.47
C GLY A 312 5.35 29.94 -14.27
N LEU A 313 5.30 30.62 -13.13
CA LEU A 313 6.23 31.68 -12.76
C LEU A 313 7.71 31.21 -12.87
N HIS A 314 8.54 32.05 -13.43
CA HIS A 314 9.99 31.85 -13.60
C HIS A 314 10.37 30.57 -14.38
N GLY A 315 9.43 29.88 -15.03
CA GLY A 315 9.70 28.61 -15.71
C GLY A 315 9.59 27.38 -14.82
N LEU A 316 9.23 27.53 -13.55
CA LEU A 316 8.91 26.42 -12.64
C LEU A 316 7.63 25.70 -13.10
N LEU A 317 7.47 24.44 -12.66
CA LEU A 317 6.22 23.72 -12.89
C LEU A 317 5.10 24.31 -12.02
N ARG A 318 3.92 24.46 -12.64
CA ARG A 318 2.73 24.90 -11.94
C ARG A 318 1.71 23.77 -11.80
N HIS A 319 0.81 23.92 -10.84
CA HIS A 319 -0.36 23.09 -10.73
C HIS A 319 -1.37 23.45 -11.84
N ASP A 320 -1.52 22.58 -12.82
CA ASP A 320 -2.60 22.70 -13.82
C ASP A 320 -3.93 22.31 -13.17
N ARG A 321 -4.73 23.29 -12.77
CA ARG A 321 -5.98 23.10 -12.02
C ARG A 321 -7.06 22.32 -12.80
N ARG A 322 -6.82 21.97 -14.06
CA ARG A 322 -7.69 21.07 -14.84
C ARG A 322 -7.41 19.60 -14.54
N LEU A 323 -6.29 19.31 -13.87
CA LEU A 323 -5.79 17.98 -13.55
C LEU A 323 -5.76 17.80 -12.03
N TRP A 324 -5.76 16.56 -11.61
CA TRP A 324 -5.64 16.24 -10.20
C TRP A 324 -4.16 16.17 -9.81
N TYR A 325 -3.70 17.10 -8.99
CA TYR A 325 -2.41 16.99 -8.30
C TYR A 325 -2.63 16.36 -6.93
N PHE A 326 -2.13 15.15 -6.75
CA PHE A 326 -2.32 14.39 -5.51
C PHE A 326 -1.25 14.75 -4.47
N GLY A 327 0.02 14.46 -4.75
CA GLY A 327 1.16 14.59 -3.83
C GLY A 327 1.09 13.58 -2.69
N ASP A 328 0.11 13.76 -1.80
CA ASP A 328 -0.18 12.89 -0.65
C ASP A 328 -1.59 13.20 -0.10
N TRP A 329 -2.12 12.31 0.74
CA TRP A 329 -3.25 12.58 1.63
C TRP A 329 -2.77 13.38 2.86
N ALA A 330 -2.34 14.60 2.62
CA ALA A 330 -1.89 15.58 3.61
C ALA A 330 -2.32 16.98 3.18
N ASP A 331 -2.28 17.95 4.09
CA ASP A 331 -2.61 19.35 3.80
C ASP A 331 -1.44 20.04 3.05
N LEU A 332 -1.16 19.51 1.85
CA LEU A 332 -0.10 20.01 0.98
C LEU A 332 -0.49 21.33 0.31
N PHE A 333 0.51 22.17 0.07
CA PHE A 333 0.33 23.35 -0.75
C PHE A 333 0.01 22.99 -2.21
N LYS A 334 -1.22 23.28 -2.63
CA LYS A 334 -1.72 23.07 -4.01
C LYS A 334 -1.99 24.40 -4.71
N GLY A 335 -1.17 25.42 -4.42
CA GLY A 335 -1.20 26.74 -5.06
C GLY A 335 -0.63 26.74 -6.48
N GLU A 336 -0.15 27.91 -6.95
CA GLU A 336 0.31 28.07 -8.34
C GLU A 336 1.57 27.25 -8.62
N ILE A 337 2.59 27.32 -7.76
CA ILE A 337 3.87 26.64 -7.93
C ILE A 337 4.13 25.72 -6.72
N PRO A 338 3.71 24.46 -6.74
CA PRO A 338 4.03 23.53 -5.68
C PRO A 338 5.50 23.10 -5.72
N THR A 339 6.21 23.26 -4.61
CA THR A 339 7.63 22.86 -4.51
C THR A 339 7.78 21.35 -4.65
N LEU A 340 6.91 20.57 -4.00
CA LEU A 340 6.98 19.11 -4.08
C LEU A 340 6.88 18.60 -5.53
N LEU A 341 6.00 19.19 -6.37
CA LEU A 341 5.90 18.82 -7.79
C LEU A 341 7.21 19.11 -8.55
N ASN A 342 7.85 20.25 -8.27
CA ASN A 342 9.10 20.65 -8.89
C ASN A 342 10.28 19.75 -8.46
N LEU A 343 10.34 19.38 -7.18
CA LEU A 343 11.34 18.45 -6.65
C LEU A 343 11.12 17.04 -7.20
N TRP A 344 9.86 16.59 -7.32
CA TRP A 344 9.51 15.28 -7.89
C TRP A 344 9.89 15.18 -9.38
N TYR A 345 9.68 16.27 -10.13
CA TYR A 345 10.15 16.39 -11.50
C TYR A 345 11.68 16.31 -11.59
N LEU A 346 12.41 17.04 -10.73
CA LEU A 346 13.86 16.98 -10.68
C LEU A 346 14.38 15.57 -10.36
N LEU A 347 13.76 14.90 -9.39
CA LEU A 347 14.07 13.49 -9.07
C LEU A 347 13.88 12.60 -10.30
N THR A 348 12.79 12.81 -11.02
CA THR A 348 12.50 12.06 -12.26
C THR A 348 13.55 12.29 -13.32
N LEU A 349 13.99 13.54 -13.54
CA LEU A 349 15.05 13.85 -14.49
C LEU A 349 16.38 13.20 -14.12
N ARG A 350 16.77 13.22 -12.84
CA ARG A 350 18.00 12.57 -12.36
C ARG A 350 17.95 11.04 -12.58
N ARG A 351 16.82 10.41 -12.33
CA ARG A 351 16.63 8.97 -12.56
C ARG A 351 16.60 8.63 -14.05
N LEU A 352 15.97 9.47 -14.87
CA LEU A 352 16.00 9.33 -16.32
C LEU A 352 17.43 9.42 -16.88
N THR A 353 18.22 10.39 -16.42
CA THR A 353 19.63 10.51 -16.84
C THR A 353 20.41 9.23 -16.56
N ALA A 354 20.30 8.70 -15.35
CA ALA A 354 20.97 7.45 -14.98
C ALA A 354 20.49 6.24 -15.80
N LEU A 355 19.19 6.16 -16.14
CA LEU A 355 18.66 5.13 -17.04
C LEU A 355 19.21 5.25 -18.46
N LEU A 356 19.34 6.47 -18.99
CA LEU A 356 19.91 6.72 -20.31
C LEU A 356 21.39 6.34 -20.35
N GLU A 357 22.16 6.64 -19.32
CA GLU A 357 23.56 6.22 -19.18
C GLU A 357 23.67 4.69 -19.16
N ALA A 358 22.88 4.03 -18.30
CA ALA A 358 22.84 2.58 -18.22
C ALA A 358 22.43 1.92 -19.55
N ALA A 359 21.53 2.58 -20.29
CA ALA A 359 21.12 2.15 -21.61
C ALA A 359 22.14 2.49 -22.73
N GLY A 360 23.31 3.06 -22.44
CA GLY A 360 24.33 3.43 -23.41
C GLY A 360 23.94 4.59 -24.33
N MET A 361 23.06 5.48 -23.88
CA MET A 361 22.55 6.64 -24.63
C MET A 361 23.18 7.94 -24.11
N GLY A 362 24.51 8.01 -24.13
CA GLY A 362 25.30 9.09 -23.49
C GLY A 362 24.92 10.49 -23.94
N ASP A 363 24.76 10.76 -25.24
CA ASP A 363 24.39 12.10 -25.75
C ASP A 363 23.04 12.55 -25.22
N ALA A 364 22.06 11.62 -25.13
CA ALA A 364 20.76 11.92 -24.55
C ALA A 364 20.85 12.15 -23.03
N ALA A 365 21.68 11.36 -22.35
CA ALA A 365 21.93 11.52 -20.92
C ALA A 365 22.52 12.91 -20.62
N GLU A 366 23.55 13.35 -21.36
CA GLU A 366 24.16 14.67 -21.21
C GLU A 366 23.14 15.83 -21.37
N ASN A 367 22.29 15.75 -22.40
CA ASN A 367 21.23 16.74 -22.62
C ASN A 367 20.23 16.80 -21.44
N TRP A 368 19.82 15.65 -20.90
CA TRP A 368 18.89 15.60 -19.78
C TRP A 368 19.57 15.99 -18.45
N THR A 369 20.87 15.73 -18.28
CA THR A 369 21.67 16.23 -17.16
C THR A 369 21.64 17.75 -17.13
N GLY A 370 21.93 18.41 -18.26
CA GLY A 370 21.88 19.87 -18.33
C GLY A 370 20.51 20.45 -17.99
N LYS A 371 19.42 19.80 -18.38
CA LYS A 371 18.06 20.21 -18.00
C LYS A 371 17.78 20.01 -16.51
N ALA A 372 18.26 18.91 -15.93
CA ALA A 372 18.13 18.63 -14.51
C ALA A 372 18.91 19.65 -13.68
N ASP A 373 20.13 19.99 -14.08
CA ASP A 373 20.96 20.97 -13.39
C ASP A 373 20.33 22.37 -13.42
N ALA A 374 19.89 22.81 -14.60
CA ALA A 374 19.20 24.10 -14.73
C ALA A 374 17.91 24.16 -13.89
N HIS A 375 17.16 23.04 -13.80
CA HIS A 375 15.98 23.00 -12.96
C HIS A 375 16.33 22.96 -11.46
N ALA A 376 17.41 22.29 -11.07
CA ALA A 376 17.91 22.28 -9.69
C ALA A 376 18.32 23.68 -9.22
N GLU A 377 19.07 24.42 -10.06
CA GLU A 377 19.43 25.81 -9.80
C GLU A 377 18.18 26.68 -9.61
N LEU A 378 17.21 26.57 -10.53
CA LEU A 378 15.97 27.32 -10.49
C LEU A 378 15.14 27.04 -9.23
N VAL A 379 14.98 25.77 -8.86
CA VAL A 379 14.27 25.34 -7.65
C VAL A 379 14.96 25.90 -6.40
N THR A 380 16.28 25.79 -6.33
CA THR A 380 17.05 26.29 -5.19
C THR A 380 16.98 27.82 -5.11
N GLU A 381 17.14 28.53 -6.22
CA GLU A 381 17.06 30.00 -6.24
C GLU A 381 15.70 30.56 -5.80
N ARG A 382 14.59 29.86 -6.17
CA ARG A 382 13.24 30.41 -6.04
C ARG A 382 12.41 29.83 -4.89
N LEU A 383 12.73 28.62 -4.44
CA LEU A 383 11.90 27.90 -3.48
C LEU A 383 12.63 27.56 -2.16
N TYR A 384 13.95 27.70 -2.12
CA TYR A 384 14.74 27.59 -0.89
C TYR A 384 14.78 28.92 -0.14
N ASP A 385 14.51 28.86 1.16
CA ASP A 385 14.62 29.99 2.07
C ASP A 385 15.96 29.90 2.81
N PRO A 386 16.93 30.82 2.51
CA PRO A 386 18.24 30.77 3.13
C PRO A 386 18.24 31.19 4.61
N GLU A 387 17.22 31.93 5.08
CA GLU A 387 17.10 32.34 6.48
C GLU A 387 16.56 31.16 7.32
N ALA A 388 15.47 30.52 6.85
CA ALA A 388 14.92 29.34 7.47
C ALA A 388 15.80 28.09 7.22
N ARG A 389 16.64 28.09 6.19
CA ARG A 389 17.43 26.94 5.70
C ARG A 389 16.54 25.72 5.35
N LEU A 390 15.38 26.00 4.76
CA LEU A 390 14.34 25.03 4.38
C LEU A 390 13.77 25.40 3.01
N PHE A 391 13.21 24.40 2.31
CA PHE A 391 12.40 24.65 1.12
C PHE A 391 10.98 25.03 1.53
N ARG A 392 10.46 26.14 1.01
CA ARG A 392 9.06 26.56 1.16
C ARG A 392 8.14 25.61 0.38
N ASP A 393 6.87 25.48 0.82
CA ASP A 393 5.92 24.58 0.18
C ASP A 393 5.52 25.02 -1.25
N GLY A 394 5.72 26.30 -1.59
CA GLY A 394 5.47 26.80 -2.93
C GLY A 394 5.39 28.30 -3.05
N LEU A 395 4.94 28.77 -4.24
CA LEU A 395 4.62 30.16 -4.51
C LEU A 395 3.15 30.30 -4.94
N ASP A 396 2.48 31.36 -4.48
CA ASP A 396 1.16 31.74 -4.96
C ASP A 396 1.21 32.37 -6.38
N ALA A 397 0.06 32.76 -6.93
CA ALA A 397 -0.03 33.35 -8.25
C ALA A 397 0.68 34.72 -8.38
N ASP A 398 0.91 35.42 -7.27
CA ASP A 398 1.66 36.67 -7.21
C ASP A 398 3.16 36.45 -6.98
N GLY A 399 3.59 35.19 -6.86
CA GLY A 399 4.99 34.82 -6.57
C GLY A 399 5.39 34.96 -5.10
N ARG A 400 4.41 35.09 -4.17
CA ARG A 400 4.70 35.12 -2.75
C ARG A 400 4.92 33.70 -2.22
N PRO A 401 5.96 33.48 -1.39
CA PRO A 401 6.21 32.17 -0.83
C PRO A 401 5.09 31.73 0.13
N ALA A 402 4.82 30.42 0.15
CA ALA A 402 3.96 29.78 1.15
C ALA A 402 4.52 29.99 2.57
N ALA A 403 3.63 30.01 3.57
CA ALA A 403 4.02 30.25 4.96
C ALA A 403 4.82 29.09 5.55
N HIS A 404 4.52 27.86 5.13
CA HIS A 404 5.07 26.64 5.71
C HIS A 404 6.21 26.05 4.87
N CYS A 405 6.97 25.16 5.53
CA CYS A 405 8.05 24.37 4.97
C CYS A 405 7.82 22.92 5.46
N SER A 406 7.10 22.14 4.67
CA SER A 406 6.61 20.82 5.08
C SER A 406 7.66 19.72 5.02
N VAL A 407 7.40 18.60 5.66
CA VAL A 407 8.30 17.44 5.76
C VAL A 407 8.59 16.85 4.36
N HIS A 408 7.59 16.87 3.47
CA HIS A 408 7.68 16.31 2.12
C HIS A 408 8.78 16.95 1.28
N GLU A 409 8.80 18.28 1.22
CA GLU A 409 9.77 19.05 0.43
C GLU A 409 11.19 18.81 0.94
N GLN A 410 11.37 18.83 2.28
CA GLN A 410 12.69 18.60 2.87
C GLN A 410 13.18 17.19 2.59
N THR A 411 12.28 16.20 2.63
CA THR A 411 12.63 14.80 2.33
C THR A 411 13.15 14.66 0.90
N VAL A 412 12.44 15.22 -0.10
CA VAL A 412 12.89 15.12 -1.49
C VAL A 412 14.13 15.95 -1.74
N ALA A 413 14.28 17.12 -1.10
CA ALA A 413 15.49 17.92 -1.18
C ALA A 413 16.72 17.15 -0.64
N LEU A 414 16.56 16.46 0.49
CA LEU A 414 17.59 15.57 1.05
C LEU A 414 17.94 14.41 0.10
N MET A 415 16.94 13.76 -0.50
CA MET A 415 17.14 12.68 -1.50
C MET A 415 17.90 13.16 -2.73
N LEU A 416 17.71 14.42 -3.11
CA LEU A 416 18.38 15.08 -4.25
C LEU A 416 19.73 15.69 -3.91
N GLY A 417 20.07 15.79 -2.62
CA GLY A 417 21.29 16.44 -2.14
C GLY A 417 21.30 17.96 -2.35
N LEU A 418 20.14 18.60 -2.44
CA LEU A 418 20.02 20.05 -2.59
C LEU A 418 20.34 20.76 -1.28
N ALA A 419 20.94 21.97 -1.36
CA ALA A 419 21.32 22.79 -0.22
C ALA A 419 22.03 21.98 0.89
N PRO A 420 23.20 21.36 0.60
CA PRO A 420 23.84 20.43 1.55
C PRO A 420 24.19 21.07 2.89
N GLU A 421 24.44 22.38 2.92
CA GLU A 421 24.67 23.16 4.14
C GLU A 421 23.45 23.26 5.06
N ALA A 422 22.27 22.94 4.56
CA ALA A 422 21.00 22.98 5.29
C ALA A 422 20.47 21.59 5.71
N HIS A 423 21.14 20.50 5.31
CA HIS A 423 20.66 19.14 5.57
C HIS A 423 20.38 18.87 7.05
N GLU A 424 21.28 19.34 7.94
CA GLU A 424 21.09 19.18 9.39
C GLU A 424 19.83 19.92 9.88
N THR A 425 19.55 21.11 9.33
CA THR A 425 18.34 21.87 9.67
C THR A 425 17.09 21.14 9.18
N MET A 426 17.07 20.65 7.94
CA MET A 426 15.95 19.87 7.39
C MET A 426 15.64 18.64 8.24
N LEU A 427 16.67 17.92 8.69
CA LEU A 427 16.51 16.76 9.57
C LEU A 427 15.95 17.16 10.93
N ARG A 428 16.58 18.12 11.63
CA ARG A 428 16.24 18.49 13.00
C ARG A 428 14.90 19.24 13.13
N GLU A 429 14.59 20.08 12.14
CA GLU A 429 13.40 20.92 12.20
C GLU A 429 12.16 20.27 11.61
N ARG A 430 12.30 19.19 10.80
CA ARG A 430 11.18 18.60 10.08
C ARG A 430 11.07 17.08 10.20
N LEU A 431 12.09 16.33 9.73
CA LEU A 431 11.96 14.88 9.65
C LEU A 431 12.01 14.22 11.04
N LEU A 432 12.96 14.59 11.89
CA LEU A 432 13.10 14.00 13.22
C LEU A 432 11.94 14.34 14.15
N PRO A 433 11.43 15.58 14.25
CA PRO A 433 10.22 15.87 15.01
C PRO A 433 9.04 15.01 14.58
N TYR A 434 8.78 14.91 13.27
CA TYR A 434 7.72 14.07 12.74
C TYR A 434 7.83 12.60 13.21
N VAL A 435 8.99 11.96 13.01
CA VAL A 435 9.14 10.54 13.39
C VAL A 435 9.21 10.32 14.90
N ARG A 436 9.52 11.34 15.69
CA ARG A 436 9.50 11.30 17.16
C ARG A 436 8.12 11.56 17.76
N GLY A 437 7.13 11.92 16.93
CA GLY A 437 5.76 12.17 17.36
C GLY A 437 5.53 13.58 17.91
N GLU A 438 6.42 14.50 17.58
CA GLU A 438 6.20 15.93 17.75
C GLU A 438 5.25 16.41 16.64
N GLU A 439 4.42 17.39 16.90
CA GLU A 439 3.50 17.97 15.92
C GLU A 439 4.11 19.24 15.33
N PRO A 440 4.85 19.17 14.21
CA PRO A 440 5.37 20.36 13.56
C PRO A 440 4.21 21.17 12.97
N ASP A 441 4.33 22.50 13.00
CA ASP A 441 3.36 23.42 12.38
C ASP A 441 3.54 23.44 10.85
N CYS A 442 3.30 22.29 10.21
CA CYS A 442 3.38 22.10 8.76
C CYS A 442 2.71 20.78 8.35
N ALA A 443 2.53 20.56 7.05
CA ALA A 443 2.05 19.27 6.55
C ALA A 443 3.04 18.14 6.85
N VAL A 444 2.50 17.01 7.31
CA VAL A 444 3.26 15.80 7.63
C VAL A 444 2.82 14.63 6.75
N PRO A 445 3.73 13.71 6.42
CA PRO A 445 3.44 12.58 5.57
C PRO A 445 2.38 11.62 6.12
N SER A 446 1.52 11.13 5.20
CA SER A 446 0.58 10.04 5.48
C SER A 446 1.29 8.70 5.66
N ALA A 447 0.51 7.65 5.98
CA ALA A 447 1.01 6.27 6.06
C ALA A 447 1.63 5.77 4.73
N PHE A 448 1.19 6.31 3.60
CA PHE A 448 1.81 6.09 2.30
C PHE A 448 3.16 6.79 2.16
N TRP A 449 3.13 8.11 2.30
CA TRP A 449 4.25 8.94 1.88
C TRP A 449 5.44 8.87 2.84
N CYS A 450 5.22 8.50 4.11
CA CYS A 450 6.29 8.34 5.09
C CYS A 450 7.32 7.26 4.69
N ALA A 451 7.00 6.37 3.72
CA ALA A 451 7.98 5.46 3.14
C ALA A 451 9.26 6.16 2.67
N TYR A 452 9.13 7.34 2.08
CA TYR A 452 10.27 8.13 1.61
C TYR A 452 11.06 8.74 2.77
N VAL A 453 10.37 9.20 3.81
CA VAL A 453 11.00 9.75 5.03
C VAL A 453 11.82 8.68 5.75
N LEU A 454 11.21 7.50 5.99
CA LEU A 454 11.87 6.41 6.70
C LEU A 454 13.08 5.88 5.93
N ARG A 455 12.98 5.82 4.59
CA ARG A 455 14.11 5.45 3.72
C ARG A 455 15.28 6.42 3.86
N GLU A 456 14.99 7.72 3.82
CA GLU A 456 16.03 8.76 3.90
C GLU A 456 16.67 8.79 5.29
N LEU A 457 15.89 8.68 6.36
CA LEU A 457 16.40 8.60 7.73
C LEU A 457 17.25 7.34 7.97
N GLY A 458 16.78 6.18 7.50
CA GLY A 458 17.54 4.92 7.60
C GLY A 458 18.88 4.97 6.89
N ARG A 459 18.95 5.62 5.72
CA ARG A 459 20.21 5.83 4.97
C ARG A 459 21.18 6.80 5.66
N ARG A 460 20.68 7.68 6.51
CA ARG A 460 21.47 8.70 7.23
C ARG A 460 21.83 8.30 8.66
N GLY A 461 21.57 7.05 9.05
CA GLY A 461 21.97 6.53 10.36
C GLY A 461 20.95 6.77 11.49
N TYR A 462 19.74 7.25 11.19
CA TYR A 462 18.65 7.42 12.17
C TYR A 462 17.78 6.17 12.28
N GLY A 463 18.40 5.00 12.29
CA GLY A 463 17.71 3.72 12.32
C GLY A 463 16.85 3.50 13.56
N GLU A 464 17.31 3.94 14.73
CA GLU A 464 16.53 3.85 15.98
C GLU A 464 15.24 4.66 15.91
N ASP A 465 15.29 5.90 15.36
CA ASP A 465 14.10 6.73 15.16
C ASP A 465 13.10 6.07 14.20
N VAL A 466 13.61 5.42 13.12
CA VAL A 466 12.78 4.65 12.17
C VAL A 466 12.09 3.48 12.87
N VAL A 467 12.80 2.69 13.65
CA VAL A 467 12.23 1.54 14.37
C VAL A 467 11.20 1.99 15.40
N ALA A 468 11.51 3.03 16.17
CA ALA A 468 10.58 3.59 17.17
C ALA A 468 9.28 4.12 16.52
N PHE A 469 9.40 4.79 15.36
CA PHE A 469 8.24 5.24 14.59
C PHE A 469 7.39 4.09 14.09
N ILE A 470 8.02 3.04 13.52
CA ILE A 470 7.31 1.84 13.05
C ILE A 470 6.57 1.16 14.21
N ARG A 471 7.21 0.90 15.35
CA ARG A 471 6.56 0.32 16.53
C ARG A 471 5.30 1.11 16.89
N ARG A 472 5.43 2.43 17.05
CA ARG A 472 4.33 3.29 17.52
C ARG A 472 3.16 3.39 16.53
N ARG A 473 3.45 3.49 15.22
CA ARG A 473 2.40 3.76 14.21
C ARG A 473 1.75 2.51 13.64
N TRP A 474 2.43 1.36 13.65
CA TRP A 474 1.91 0.11 13.10
C TRP A 474 1.43 -0.90 14.15
N GLU A 475 1.60 -0.63 15.46
CA GLU A 475 1.07 -1.50 16.52
C GLU A 475 -0.42 -1.82 16.36
N PRO A 476 -1.33 -0.85 16.09
CA PRO A 476 -2.75 -1.16 15.88
C PRO A 476 -2.99 -2.04 14.63
N MET A 477 -2.17 -1.88 13.60
CA MET A 477 -2.25 -2.65 12.36
C MET A 477 -1.79 -4.09 12.55
N ALA A 478 -0.76 -4.33 13.38
CA ALA A 478 -0.29 -5.67 13.72
C ALA A 478 -1.43 -6.52 14.30
N ALA A 479 -2.19 -5.98 15.24
CA ALA A 479 -3.32 -6.66 15.86
C ALA A 479 -4.44 -7.01 14.87
N SER A 480 -4.64 -6.24 13.79
CA SER A 480 -5.61 -6.54 12.73
C SER A 480 -5.09 -7.56 11.72
N GLY A 481 -3.78 -7.77 11.64
CA GLY A 481 -3.12 -8.68 10.71
C GLY A 481 -2.92 -8.13 9.29
N THR A 482 -3.25 -6.85 9.04
CA THR A 482 -3.02 -6.14 7.77
C THR A 482 -2.68 -4.68 8.03
N THR A 483 -2.05 -4.01 7.06
CA THR A 483 -1.74 -2.57 7.15
C THR A 483 -2.83 -1.75 6.49
N TRP A 484 -3.13 -0.58 7.06
CA TRP A 484 -4.29 0.23 6.72
C TRP A 484 -3.95 1.37 5.76
N GLU A 485 -4.98 1.97 5.16
CA GLU A 485 -4.84 3.12 4.28
C GLU A 485 -4.23 4.34 4.99
N GLY A 486 -4.67 4.61 6.20
CA GLY A 486 -4.13 5.65 7.08
C GLY A 486 -3.54 5.07 8.35
N PHE A 487 -2.95 5.92 9.19
CA PHE A 487 -2.51 5.50 10.51
C PHE A 487 -3.66 5.25 11.50
N GLU A 488 -4.84 5.72 11.15
CA GLU A 488 -6.08 5.53 11.91
C GLU A 488 -7.14 4.96 10.98
N TRP A 489 -7.96 4.10 11.52
CA TRP A 489 -9.09 3.53 10.82
C TRP A 489 -10.38 3.83 11.58
N SER A 490 -11.47 4.07 10.85
CA SER A 490 -12.81 4.22 11.38
C SER A 490 -13.85 3.68 10.40
N GLU A 491 -15.06 3.38 10.88
CA GLU A 491 -16.16 2.99 9.99
C GLU A 491 -16.55 4.06 8.97
N SER A 492 -16.09 5.30 9.15
CA SER A 492 -16.40 6.40 8.23
C SER A 492 -15.43 6.55 7.06
N GLY A 493 -14.32 5.83 7.04
CA GLY A 493 -13.35 5.94 5.94
C GLY A 493 -12.13 5.07 6.10
N GLY A 494 -11.41 4.92 4.99
CA GLY A 494 -10.20 4.14 4.89
C GLY A 494 -10.46 2.64 4.71
N SER A 495 -9.43 1.92 4.32
CA SER A 495 -9.42 0.47 4.19
C SER A 495 -8.48 -0.16 5.22
N MET A 496 -8.82 -1.32 5.74
CA MET A 496 -7.97 -2.08 6.66
C MET A 496 -6.95 -2.97 5.93
N SER A 497 -6.92 -2.94 4.61
CA SER A 497 -5.89 -3.61 3.82
C SER A 497 -5.47 -2.73 2.66
N HIS A 498 -4.31 -2.07 2.79
CA HIS A 498 -3.79 -1.13 1.80
C HIS A 498 -2.26 -1.22 1.74
N ALA A 499 -1.74 -1.76 0.63
CA ALA A 499 -0.33 -2.14 0.58
C ALA A 499 0.65 -0.97 0.43
N TRP A 500 0.18 0.26 0.19
CA TRP A 500 1.04 1.44 0.23
C TRP A 500 1.62 1.72 1.62
N SER A 501 0.99 1.21 2.69
CA SER A 501 1.49 1.29 4.07
C SER A 501 2.21 0.02 4.54
N ALA A 502 2.42 -0.97 3.66
CA ALA A 502 3.12 -2.20 4.01
C ALA A 502 4.67 -2.09 3.91
N HIS A 503 5.18 -0.89 3.77
CA HIS A 503 6.60 -0.62 3.60
C HIS A 503 7.50 -0.88 4.85
N PRO A 504 7.01 -1.04 6.09
CA PRO A 504 7.85 -1.58 7.15
C PRO A 504 8.51 -2.91 6.80
N SER A 505 7.91 -3.71 5.88
CA SER A 505 8.49 -4.96 5.38
C SER A 505 9.93 -4.82 4.89
N PHE A 506 10.25 -3.75 4.15
CA PHE A 506 11.61 -3.50 3.68
C PHE A 506 12.41 -2.55 4.60
N HIS A 507 11.77 -1.64 5.33
CA HIS A 507 12.48 -0.76 6.24
C HIS A 507 13.12 -1.51 7.40
N LEU A 508 12.40 -2.48 7.99
CA LEU A 508 12.95 -3.31 9.07
C LEU A 508 14.18 -4.10 8.60
N VAL A 509 14.14 -4.64 7.39
CA VAL A 509 15.29 -5.33 6.79
C VAL A 509 16.45 -4.37 6.54
N ASN A 510 16.17 -3.22 5.91
CA ASN A 510 17.20 -2.22 5.59
C ASN A 510 17.89 -1.63 6.82
N VAL A 511 17.12 -1.45 7.90
CA VAL A 511 17.61 -0.81 9.11
C VAL A 511 18.19 -1.83 10.08
N LEU A 512 17.41 -2.83 10.49
CA LEU A 512 17.82 -3.76 11.55
C LEU A 512 18.78 -4.83 11.05
N ALA A 513 18.51 -5.48 9.92
CA ALA A 513 19.46 -6.40 9.33
C ALA A 513 20.58 -5.68 8.55
N GLY A 514 20.34 -4.42 8.19
CA GLY A 514 21.31 -3.57 7.50
C GLY A 514 21.52 -3.90 6.03
N ILE A 515 20.72 -4.80 5.45
CA ILE A 515 20.84 -5.18 4.03
C ILE A 515 20.29 -4.07 3.14
N ARG A 516 21.14 -3.39 2.40
CA ARG A 516 20.75 -2.33 1.47
C ARG A 516 21.39 -2.54 0.11
N GLN A 517 20.58 -2.53 -0.92
CA GLN A 517 21.06 -2.52 -2.30
C GLN A 517 21.77 -1.21 -2.62
N THR A 518 22.98 -1.28 -3.19
CA THR A 518 23.80 -0.11 -3.56
C THR A 518 24.17 -0.05 -5.04
N ALA A 519 23.89 -1.13 -5.79
CA ALA A 519 24.05 -1.14 -7.25
C ALA A 519 22.84 -1.80 -7.93
N PRO A 520 22.56 -1.45 -9.22
CA PRO A 520 21.47 -2.07 -9.98
C PRO A 520 21.59 -3.59 -10.05
N GLY A 521 20.44 -4.27 -10.07
CA GLY A 521 20.40 -5.73 -10.16
C GLY A 521 20.99 -6.44 -8.93
N TRP A 522 21.11 -5.76 -7.78
CA TRP A 522 21.76 -6.30 -6.58
C TRP A 522 23.23 -6.72 -6.81
N ALA A 523 23.90 -6.10 -7.77
CA ALA A 523 25.33 -6.39 -8.02
C ALA A 523 26.22 -6.01 -6.82
N GLU A 524 25.78 -5.05 -5.99
CA GLU A 524 26.44 -4.65 -4.74
C GLU A 524 25.42 -4.41 -3.64
N VAL A 525 25.74 -4.84 -2.43
CA VAL A 525 24.98 -4.58 -1.22
C VAL A 525 25.86 -4.00 -0.11
N THR A 526 25.30 -3.10 0.67
CA THR A 526 25.90 -2.69 1.94
C THR A 526 25.21 -3.43 3.08
N CYS A 527 26.00 -3.94 4.01
CA CYS A 527 25.52 -4.48 5.27
C CYS A 527 25.94 -3.54 6.41
N SER A 528 24.96 -2.90 7.04
CA SER A 528 25.16 -1.92 8.12
C SER A 528 23.99 -1.96 9.10
N PRO A 529 23.91 -2.99 9.97
CA PRO A 529 22.80 -3.14 10.89
C PRO A 529 22.76 -2.04 11.95
N CYS A 530 21.53 -1.61 12.27
CA CYS A 530 21.25 -0.75 13.40
C CYS A 530 20.93 -1.61 14.63
N ILE A 531 21.67 -1.43 15.70
CA ILE A 531 21.43 -2.09 16.97
C ILE A 531 20.50 -1.21 17.79
N ALA A 532 19.20 -1.42 17.62
CA ALA A 532 18.18 -0.63 18.31
C ALA A 532 17.92 -1.14 19.73
N GLU A 533 17.51 -0.23 20.60
CA GLU A 533 17.19 -0.55 22.00
C GLU A 533 16.13 -1.65 22.11
N GLY A 534 16.38 -2.65 22.97
CA GLY A 534 15.48 -3.77 23.23
C GLY A 534 15.52 -4.88 22.17
N ILE A 535 16.42 -4.80 21.20
CA ILE A 535 16.63 -5.85 20.20
C ILE A 535 18.01 -6.48 20.41
N ASP A 536 18.07 -7.79 20.64
CA ASP A 536 19.29 -8.54 20.89
C ASP A 536 19.66 -9.52 19.76
N ARG A 537 18.75 -9.79 18.82
CA ARG A 537 19.00 -10.59 17.62
C ARG A 537 18.09 -10.17 16.47
N VAL A 538 18.61 -10.30 15.25
CA VAL A 538 17.88 -10.13 13.99
C VAL A 538 18.36 -11.16 12.98
N ARG A 539 17.46 -11.65 12.16
CA ARG A 539 17.74 -12.45 10.96
C ARG A 539 16.83 -12.00 9.84
N ALA A 540 17.39 -11.74 8.67
CA ALA A 540 16.62 -11.37 7.48
C ALA A 540 17.17 -12.05 6.24
N LEU A 541 16.26 -12.38 5.32
CA LEU A 541 16.56 -12.93 4.00
C LEU A 541 15.88 -12.08 2.95
N VAL A 542 16.64 -11.64 1.95
CA VAL A 542 16.17 -10.86 0.80
C VAL A 542 16.44 -11.64 -0.49
N PRO A 543 15.41 -11.96 -1.27
CA PRO A 543 15.59 -12.56 -2.59
C PRO A 543 16.21 -11.56 -3.57
N SER A 544 17.21 -11.98 -4.33
CA SER A 544 17.82 -11.19 -5.38
C SER A 544 17.85 -11.95 -6.71
N PRO A 545 18.13 -11.29 -7.86
CA PRO A 545 18.35 -11.96 -9.14
C PRO A 545 19.49 -12.98 -9.13
N HIS A 546 20.42 -12.86 -8.19
CA HIS A 546 21.59 -13.72 -8.06
C HIS A 546 21.41 -14.88 -7.06
N GLY A 547 20.30 -14.89 -6.33
CA GLY A 547 20.02 -15.81 -5.21
C GLY A 547 19.65 -15.05 -3.94
N ASP A 548 19.46 -15.78 -2.86
CA ASP A 548 19.05 -15.21 -1.59
C ASP A 548 20.24 -14.56 -0.87
N ILE A 549 20.02 -13.37 -0.28
CA ILE A 549 20.97 -12.64 0.56
C ILE A 549 20.46 -12.76 1.99
N GLU A 550 21.24 -13.36 2.86
CA GLU A 550 20.86 -13.52 4.27
C GLU A 550 21.84 -12.78 5.17
N ALA A 551 21.32 -12.00 6.12
CA ALA A 551 22.08 -11.40 7.19
C ALA A 551 21.43 -11.72 8.54
N SER A 552 22.26 -12.02 9.53
CA SER A 552 21.83 -12.17 10.92
C SER A 552 22.83 -11.57 11.87
N TRP A 553 22.35 -11.08 13.00
CA TRP A 553 23.23 -10.68 14.10
C TRP A 553 22.59 -11.00 15.44
N GLN A 554 23.46 -11.16 16.45
CA GLN A 554 23.10 -11.44 17.83
C GLN A 554 24.04 -10.70 18.77
N CYS A 555 23.47 -10.09 19.82
CA CYS A 555 24.24 -9.53 20.92
C CYS A 555 24.77 -10.63 21.83
N GLU A 556 26.08 -10.66 22.06
CA GLU A 556 26.75 -11.43 23.10
C GLU A 556 27.21 -10.47 24.21
N THR A 557 27.70 -10.99 25.32
CA THR A 557 28.05 -10.22 26.52
C THR A 557 28.95 -8.99 26.24
N ASP A 558 29.91 -9.13 25.32
CA ASP A 558 30.91 -8.08 25.01
C ASP A 558 31.04 -7.76 23.51
N ARG A 559 30.22 -8.37 22.65
CA ARG A 559 30.35 -8.22 21.21
C ARG A 559 29.02 -8.49 20.49
N ILE A 560 28.93 -8.05 19.25
CA ILE A 560 27.86 -8.41 18.34
C ILE A 560 28.44 -9.37 17.30
N GLN A 561 27.86 -10.54 17.20
CA GLN A 561 28.21 -11.49 16.16
C GLN A 561 27.31 -11.24 14.95
N VAL A 562 27.90 -11.03 13.77
CA VAL A 562 27.17 -10.87 12.49
C VAL A 562 27.57 -12.00 11.57
N THR A 563 26.57 -12.59 10.94
CA THR A 563 26.74 -13.56 9.85
C THR A 563 26.07 -13.01 8.60
N LEU A 564 26.75 -13.08 7.48
CA LEU A 564 26.26 -12.64 6.19
C LEU A 564 26.54 -13.75 5.18
N ASP A 565 25.49 -14.20 4.51
CA ASP A 565 25.53 -15.15 3.39
C ASP A 565 25.00 -14.47 2.13
N VAL A 566 25.83 -14.40 1.10
CA VAL A 566 25.53 -13.72 -0.16
C VAL A 566 25.96 -14.58 -1.34
N PRO A 567 25.25 -14.54 -2.47
CA PRO A 567 25.67 -15.18 -3.69
C PRO A 567 27.05 -14.65 -4.16
N GLU A 568 27.87 -15.50 -4.76
CA GLU A 568 29.22 -15.16 -5.23
C GLU A 568 29.25 -13.96 -6.21
N ALA A 569 28.17 -13.74 -6.94
CA ALA A 569 28.05 -12.65 -7.89
C ALA A 569 27.76 -11.27 -7.24
N VAL A 570 27.47 -11.23 -5.95
CA VAL A 570 27.11 -10.01 -5.22
C VAL A 570 28.31 -9.46 -4.47
N GLN A 571 28.70 -8.22 -4.75
CA GLN A 571 29.73 -7.54 -3.99
C GLN A 571 29.16 -7.05 -2.65
N VAL A 572 29.93 -7.16 -1.58
CA VAL A 572 29.54 -6.76 -0.24
C VAL A 572 30.44 -5.63 0.26
N ARG A 573 29.80 -4.56 0.74
CA ARG A 573 30.44 -3.52 1.51
C ARG A 573 29.95 -3.55 2.95
N LEU A 574 30.84 -3.81 3.89
CA LEU A 574 30.54 -3.74 5.31
C LEU A 574 30.77 -2.31 5.81
N GLU A 575 29.72 -1.71 6.38
CA GLU A 575 29.80 -0.43 7.09
C GLU A 575 29.56 -0.73 8.58
N THR A 576 30.64 -0.78 9.35
CA THR A 576 30.58 -1.14 10.77
C THR A 576 30.54 0.12 11.64
N PRO A 577 29.65 0.15 12.66
CA PRO A 577 29.86 1.03 13.81
C PRO A 577 31.19 0.67 14.47
N GLU A 578 31.85 1.61 15.16
CA GLU A 578 33.19 1.42 15.77
C GLU A 578 33.30 0.29 16.81
N THR A 579 32.26 -0.46 17.09
CA THR A 579 32.19 -1.59 18.02
C THR A 579 32.23 -2.93 17.28
N VAL A 580 33.37 -3.52 17.34
CA VAL A 580 33.82 -4.92 17.13
C VAL A 580 32.88 -5.88 16.39
N TRP A 581 33.27 -6.20 15.16
CA TRP A 581 32.69 -7.24 14.33
C TRP A 581 33.63 -8.46 14.23
N THR A 582 33.10 -9.68 14.30
CA THR A 582 33.76 -10.86 13.76
C THR A 582 32.87 -11.39 12.65
N ALA A 583 33.33 -11.31 11.39
CA ALA A 583 32.74 -12.08 10.30
C ALA A 583 33.05 -13.58 10.55
N ALA A 584 32.05 -14.43 10.43
CA ALA A 584 32.21 -15.88 10.49
C ALA A 584 32.72 -16.42 9.16
#